data_36f7b7f43e2e6537a53b3f86cbc56cca
#
_entry.id   36f7b7f43e2e6537a53b3f86cbc56cca
#
_cell.length_a   1.000
_cell.length_b   1.000
_cell.length_c   1.000
_cell.angle_alpha   90.00
_cell.angle_beta   90.00
_cell.angle_gamma   90.00
#
_symmetry.space_group_name_H-M   'P 1'
#
loop_
_entity.id
_entity.type
_entity.pdbx_description
1 polymer ?
#
loop_
_entity_poly.entity_id
_entity_poly.type
_entity_poly.pdbx_seq_one_letter_code
_entity_poly.pdbx_strand_id
1 'polypeptide(L)'
;MAECVYDPNSDHRRKGVYKEKIDSLKTRNSTLQTLIQAILNAAEDDVPNLVRQIRTCESLDDVADNILRQEQGLEDEEDDYDDTVYMMTNLSTFETELSGKMGELRLENGSVRFLGGTSNLIYLDPTDENEGAVGSDAYQQQEDPLTSWTTVTRDTEVIVHLINMYFTWHYPYFTTLSKSLFYRDFLLGKPPGTPKRTIYCSSLLVNAMLALGCHFTNSPAGCADPNDPTTKGDAFFAEAKRLIVENDEYEKPRLTTIQALCLMSVREAGCGREAKGWVYSGMSFRMAQDMGLNLDSGGMTNNKETMDEQEIDARRITFWGCFLFDKCWSNYLGRLPQLPVSNITAPKYDVFPDEDADIWSPYTDNGIGQMHSQPSRTRTVALQISSLCEISSDLLIFFYNPQHLERSVGRAQELKKLSELQTRLEAWRRELPKELEAKEGQLPNVLLMQYV
;
A
#
# COMPACT_ATOMS: atom_id res chain seq x y z
N MET A 1 44.32 5.29 25.88
CA MET A 1 43.60 5.91 24.78
C MET A 1 44.19 5.41 23.50
N ALA A 2 43.47 4.59 22.74
CA ALA A 2 43.96 4.10 21.45
C ALA A 2 43.68 5.19 20.40
N GLU A 3 44.73 5.61 19.72
CA GLU A 3 44.66 6.56 18.61
C GLU A 3 43.95 5.90 17.42
N CYS A 4 42.84 6.46 16.98
CA CYS A 4 42.16 6.02 15.76
C CYS A 4 42.97 6.48 14.55
N VAL A 5 43.67 5.56 13.89
CA VAL A 5 44.34 5.82 12.61
C VAL A 5 43.30 5.71 11.50
N TYR A 6 43.01 6.84 10.86
CA TYR A 6 42.13 6.93 9.71
C TYR A 6 42.91 6.68 8.42
N ASP A 7 42.59 5.58 7.70
CA ASP A 7 43.14 5.31 6.37
C ASP A 7 42.29 5.98 5.28
N PRO A 8 42.81 7.02 4.60
CA PRO A 8 42.05 7.74 3.57
C PRO A 8 41.76 6.91 2.32
N ASN A 9 42.38 5.74 2.13
CA ASN A 9 42.18 4.89 0.95
C ASN A 9 41.12 3.79 1.16
N SER A 10 40.71 3.56 2.42
CA SER A 10 39.66 2.61 2.74
C SER A 10 38.25 3.21 2.79
N ASP A 11 38.12 4.52 2.60
CA ASP A 11 36.81 5.19 2.56
C ASP A 11 36.12 4.99 1.20
N HIS A 12 35.32 3.94 1.11
CA HIS A 12 34.49 3.62 -0.06
C HIS A 12 33.37 4.65 -0.34
N ARG A 13 33.26 5.73 0.42
CA ARG A 13 32.29 6.84 0.24
C ARG A 13 32.78 7.93 -0.69
N ARG A 14 33.94 7.81 -1.32
CA ARG A 14 34.41 8.81 -2.27
C ARG A 14 33.56 8.79 -3.53
N LYS A 15 32.70 9.77 -3.64
CA LYS A 15 31.77 10.05 -4.73
C LYS A 15 32.40 9.95 -6.14
N GLY A 16 33.71 10.20 -6.29
CA GLY A 16 34.44 10.15 -7.54
C GLY A 16 34.67 8.74 -8.10
N VAL A 17 35.15 7.80 -7.28
CA VAL A 17 35.47 6.44 -7.73
C VAL A 17 34.20 5.66 -8.08
N TYR A 18 33.10 5.86 -7.34
CA TYR A 18 31.82 5.28 -7.68
C TYR A 18 31.21 5.90 -8.95
N LYS A 19 31.40 7.20 -9.18
CA LYS A 19 30.93 7.88 -10.39
C LYS A 19 31.65 7.35 -11.62
N GLU A 20 32.99 7.24 -11.62
CA GLU A 20 33.76 6.66 -12.72
C GLU A 20 33.34 5.20 -13.01
N LYS A 21 33.11 4.39 -11.98
CA LYS A 21 32.70 2.99 -12.14
C LYS A 21 31.27 2.88 -12.70
N ILE A 22 30.36 3.75 -12.25
CA ILE A 22 29.00 3.83 -12.78
C ILE A 22 29.01 4.32 -14.23
N ASP A 23 29.79 5.33 -14.55
CA ASP A 23 29.88 5.86 -15.91
C ASP A 23 30.50 4.83 -16.86
N SER A 24 31.53 4.11 -16.45
CA SER A 24 32.10 2.99 -17.18
C SER A 24 31.12 1.84 -17.42
N LEU A 25 30.30 1.49 -16.42
CA LEU A 25 29.26 0.45 -16.54
C LEU A 25 28.10 0.91 -17.45
N LYS A 26 27.72 2.19 -17.39
CA LYS A 26 26.69 2.77 -18.27
C LYS A 26 27.13 2.76 -19.73
N THR A 27 28.37 3.22 -20.03
CA THR A 27 28.93 3.19 -21.37
C THR A 27 28.93 1.75 -21.91
N ARG A 28 29.44 0.80 -21.14
CA ARG A 28 29.49 -0.60 -21.53
C ARG A 28 28.09 -1.20 -21.77
N ASN A 29 27.10 -0.83 -20.96
CA ASN A 29 25.73 -1.30 -21.16
C ASN A 29 25.09 -0.67 -22.40
N SER A 30 25.32 0.62 -22.66
CA SER A 30 24.88 1.30 -23.86
C SER A 30 25.46 0.64 -25.13
N THR A 31 26.78 0.39 -25.15
CA THR A 31 27.48 -0.30 -26.24
C THR A 31 26.88 -1.68 -26.52
N LEU A 32 26.64 -2.48 -25.46
CA LEU A 32 26.05 -3.81 -25.61
C LEU A 32 24.60 -3.74 -26.12
N GLN A 33 23.81 -2.79 -25.67
CA GLN A 33 22.43 -2.59 -26.15
C GLN A 33 22.41 -2.21 -27.64
N THR A 34 23.27 -1.30 -28.06
CA THR A 34 23.41 -0.94 -29.51
C THR A 34 23.77 -2.13 -30.37
N LEU A 35 24.74 -2.96 -29.95
CA LEU A 35 25.15 -4.14 -30.68
C LEU A 35 24.05 -5.21 -30.77
N ILE A 36 23.32 -5.44 -29.69
CA ILE A 36 22.18 -6.38 -29.64
C ILE A 36 21.05 -5.86 -30.55
N GLN A 37 20.75 -4.58 -30.51
CA GLN A 37 19.70 -3.98 -31.32
C GLN A 37 20.03 -4.01 -32.80
N ALA A 38 21.30 -3.78 -33.14
CA ALA A 38 21.78 -3.91 -34.51
C ALA A 38 21.65 -5.36 -35.05
N ILE A 39 21.97 -6.36 -34.22
CA ILE A 39 21.78 -7.78 -34.59
C ILE A 39 20.31 -8.13 -34.79
N LEU A 40 19.42 -7.61 -33.92
CA LEU A 40 17.99 -7.88 -34.01
C LEU A 40 17.28 -7.20 -35.18
N ASN A 41 17.79 -6.04 -35.61
CA ASN A 41 17.23 -5.24 -36.71
C ASN A 41 17.86 -5.53 -38.07
N ALA A 42 19.01 -6.20 -38.10
CA ALA A 42 19.70 -6.56 -39.34
C ALA A 42 18.93 -7.60 -40.18
N ALA A 43 19.01 -7.52 -41.51
CA ALA A 43 18.47 -8.55 -42.38
C ALA A 43 19.20 -9.89 -42.12
N GLU A 44 18.52 -11.02 -42.33
CA GLU A 44 19.04 -12.36 -42.02
C GLU A 44 20.40 -12.65 -42.69
N ASP A 45 20.62 -12.10 -43.88
CA ASP A 45 21.86 -12.24 -44.66
C ASP A 45 23.02 -11.39 -44.12
N ASP A 46 22.75 -10.31 -43.34
CA ASP A 46 23.74 -9.37 -42.80
C ASP A 46 24.21 -9.76 -41.41
N VAL A 47 23.41 -10.51 -40.68
CA VAL A 47 23.72 -10.94 -39.29
C VAL A 47 25.08 -11.65 -39.19
N PRO A 48 25.47 -12.58 -40.10
CA PRO A 48 26.77 -13.24 -40.00
C PRO A 48 27.97 -12.28 -40.17
N ASN A 49 27.81 -11.21 -40.90
CA ASN A 49 28.83 -10.18 -41.09
C ASN A 49 28.99 -9.34 -39.80
N LEU A 50 27.89 -8.92 -39.23
CA LEU A 50 27.85 -8.14 -38.01
C LEU A 50 28.45 -8.94 -36.81
N VAL A 51 28.08 -10.21 -36.72
CA VAL A 51 28.67 -11.12 -35.70
C VAL A 51 30.18 -11.31 -35.93
N ARG A 52 30.64 -11.37 -37.18
CA ARG A 52 32.07 -11.48 -37.49
C ARG A 52 32.82 -10.20 -37.06
N GLN A 53 32.29 -9.02 -37.35
CA GLN A 53 32.87 -7.74 -36.89
C GLN A 53 32.99 -7.68 -35.38
N ILE A 54 31.95 -8.05 -34.63
CA ILE A 54 31.96 -8.11 -33.19
C ILE A 54 33.02 -9.11 -32.65
N ARG A 55 33.22 -10.23 -33.31
CA ARG A 55 34.20 -11.28 -32.89
C ARG A 55 35.65 -10.93 -33.21
N THR A 56 35.91 -10.05 -34.13
CA THR A 56 37.27 -9.67 -34.57
C THR A 56 37.67 -8.27 -34.19
N CYS A 57 36.81 -7.50 -33.52
CA CYS A 57 37.12 -6.14 -33.12
C CYS A 57 38.07 -6.10 -31.90
N GLU A 58 38.91 -5.06 -31.87
CA GLU A 58 39.74 -4.71 -30.70
C GLU A 58 38.93 -3.96 -29.59
N SER A 59 37.88 -3.23 -30.00
CA SER A 59 36.97 -2.51 -29.11
C SER A 59 35.52 -2.68 -29.54
N LEU A 60 34.64 -3.01 -28.61
CA LEU A 60 33.20 -3.10 -28.89
C LEU A 60 32.57 -1.71 -29.07
N ASP A 61 33.15 -0.69 -28.47
CA ASP A 61 32.68 0.70 -28.55
C ASP A 61 32.84 1.21 -30.01
N ASP A 62 33.97 0.91 -30.67
CA ASP A 62 34.22 1.31 -32.07
C ASP A 62 33.23 0.67 -33.05
N VAL A 63 32.83 -0.58 -32.78
CA VAL A 63 31.81 -1.28 -33.60
C VAL A 63 30.43 -0.66 -33.42
N ALA A 64 30.09 -0.34 -32.19
CA ALA A 64 28.81 0.31 -31.89
C ALA A 64 28.71 1.70 -32.50
N ASP A 65 29.77 2.50 -32.40
CA ASP A 65 29.85 3.82 -33.03
C ASP A 65 29.76 3.77 -34.57
N ASN A 66 30.39 2.79 -35.18
CA ASN A 66 30.28 2.60 -36.64
C ASN A 66 28.85 2.22 -37.06
N ILE A 67 28.18 1.39 -36.31
CA ILE A 67 26.78 1.01 -36.56
C ILE A 67 25.86 2.23 -36.45
N LEU A 68 26.04 3.05 -35.39
CA LEU A 68 25.26 4.27 -35.22
C LEU A 68 25.48 5.29 -36.33
N ARG A 69 26.73 5.42 -36.85
CA ARG A 69 27.03 6.28 -38.02
C ARG A 69 26.37 5.79 -39.29
N GLN A 70 26.35 4.48 -39.54
CA GLN A 70 25.68 3.90 -40.69
C GLN A 70 24.15 4.05 -40.61
N GLU A 71 23.53 3.93 -39.46
CA GLU A 71 22.09 4.14 -39.28
C GLU A 71 21.69 5.61 -39.49
N GLN A 72 22.59 6.58 -39.17
CA GLN A 72 22.34 8.00 -39.33
C GLN A 72 22.61 8.57 -40.71
N GLY A 73 23.13 7.76 -41.65
CA GLY A 73 23.30 8.14 -43.05
C GLY A 73 24.31 9.30 -43.29
N LEU A 74 25.28 9.49 -42.39
CA LEU A 74 26.30 10.53 -42.48
C LEU A 74 27.50 9.98 -43.24
N GLU A 75 27.53 10.16 -44.57
CA GLU A 75 28.75 10.23 -45.38
C GLU A 75 29.34 11.64 -45.25
N ASP A 76 30.66 11.69 -45.12
CA ASP A 76 31.50 12.84 -44.85
C ASP A 76 31.12 14.12 -45.60
N GLU A 77 30.67 15.15 -44.93
CA GLU A 77 30.90 16.55 -45.26
C GLU A 77 31.28 17.31 -43.98
N GLU A 78 32.51 17.80 -43.96
CA GLU A 78 33.00 18.80 -42.99
C GLU A 78 32.17 20.07 -43.16
N ASP A 79 31.31 20.35 -42.17
CA ASP A 79 30.79 21.70 -41.96
C ASP A 79 30.49 21.95 -40.51
N ASP A 80 31.08 23.09 -40.07
CA ASP A 80 31.07 23.74 -38.79
C ASP A 80 29.65 24.04 -38.33
N TYR A 81 29.09 23.25 -37.40
CA TYR A 81 27.81 23.55 -36.77
C TYR A 81 27.85 23.46 -35.24
N ASP A 82 27.75 24.65 -34.67
CA ASP A 82 27.29 25.07 -33.36
C ASP A 82 27.03 23.99 -32.27
N ASP A 83 27.98 23.89 -31.35
CA ASP A 83 28.03 23.04 -30.16
C ASP A 83 26.82 23.20 -29.20
N THR A 84 25.98 24.23 -29.39
CA THR A 84 24.79 24.51 -28.58
C THR A 84 23.58 23.66 -28.91
N VAL A 85 23.45 23.17 -30.14
CA VAL A 85 22.30 22.32 -30.54
C VAL A 85 22.47 20.87 -30.07
N TYR A 86 23.72 20.40 -29.99
CA TYR A 86 24.02 19.04 -29.52
C TYR A 86 23.80 18.86 -28.00
N MET A 87 23.99 19.92 -27.23
CA MET A 87 23.69 19.91 -25.79
C MET A 87 22.18 19.91 -25.51
N MET A 88 21.35 20.57 -26.33
CA MET A 88 19.89 20.62 -26.13
C MET A 88 19.17 19.31 -26.45
N THR A 89 19.62 18.54 -27.43
CA THR A 89 19.03 17.25 -27.79
C THR A 89 19.35 16.14 -26.75
N ASN A 90 20.55 16.18 -26.16
CA ASN A 90 20.92 15.24 -25.09
C ASN A 90 20.27 15.57 -23.74
N LEU A 91 19.99 16.86 -23.46
CA LEU A 91 19.22 17.26 -22.29
C LEU A 91 17.78 16.78 -22.36
N SER A 92 17.14 16.76 -23.53
CA SER A 92 15.76 16.32 -23.69
C SER A 92 15.57 14.79 -23.49
N THR A 93 16.55 13.98 -23.88
CA THR A 93 16.54 12.52 -23.62
C THR A 93 16.79 12.21 -22.15
N PHE A 94 17.70 12.89 -21.50
CA PHE A 94 17.97 12.73 -20.07
C PHE A 94 16.80 13.22 -19.21
N GLU A 95 16.18 14.36 -19.57
CA GLU A 95 14.97 14.84 -18.90
C GLU A 95 13.77 13.93 -19.15
N THR A 96 13.63 13.32 -20.34
CA THR A 96 12.59 12.38 -20.66
C THR A 96 12.79 11.04 -19.93
N GLU A 97 14.02 10.57 -19.79
CA GLU A 97 14.35 9.39 -18.97
C GLU A 97 14.20 9.67 -17.47
N LEU A 98 14.53 10.88 -17.01
CA LEU A 98 14.36 11.27 -15.61
C LEU A 98 12.90 11.53 -15.23
N SER A 99 12.10 12.08 -16.14
CA SER A 99 10.66 12.31 -15.96
C SER A 99 9.82 11.08 -16.25
N GLY A 100 10.36 10.11 -17.02
CA GLY A 100 9.64 8.92 -17.48
C GLY A 100 9.43 7.83 -16.43
N LYS A 101 10.25 7.79 -15.37
CA LYS A 101 10.13 6.79 -14.29
C LYS A 101 9.89 7.47 -12.94
N MET A 102 8.65 7.84 -12.67
CA MET A 102 8.25 8.26 -11.30
C MET A 102 8.39 7.12 -10.28
N GLY A 103 8.41 5.88 -10.74
CA GLY A 103 8.57 4.66 -9.96
C GLY A 103 8.02 3.44 -10.69
N GLU A 104 8.28 2.27 -10.16
CA GLU A 104 7.73 1.02 -10.66
C GLU A 104 7.17 0.17 -9.52
N LEU A 105 6.15 -0.63 -9.84
CA LEU A 105 5.67 -1.70 -8.97
C LEU A 105 6.41 -2.98 -9.38
N ARG A 106 7.21 -3.53 -8.46
CA ARG A 106 7.98 -4.75 -8.68
C ARG A 106 7.40 -5.89 -7.87
N LEU A 107 7.26 -7.06 -8.49
CA LEU A 107 6.89 -8.28 -7.81
C LEU A 107 8.17 -8.94 -7.28
N GLU A 108 8.37 -8.93 -5.95
CA GLU A 108 9.48 -9.59 -5.30
C GLU A 108 8.95 -10.65 -4.35
N ASN A 109 9.36 -11.90 -4.52
CA ASN A 109 8.99 -13.03 -3.65
C ASN A 109 7.47 -13.17 -3.41
N GLY A 110 6.64 -12.89 -4.43
CA GLY A 110 5.20 -12.94 -4.37
C GLY A 110 4.54 -11.78 -3.63
N SER A 111 5.27 -10.70 -3.36
CA SER A 111 4.74 -9.43 -2.85
C SER A 111 5.03 -8.29 -3.80
N VAL A 112 4.07 -7.37 -3.95
CA VAL A 112 4.22 -6.19 -4.81
C VAL A 112 4.83 -5.07 -3.97
N ARG A 113 5.96 -4.52 -4.44
CA ARG A 113 6.67 -3.42 -3.81
C ARG A 113 6.78 -2.23 -4.75
N PHE A 114 6.65 -1.02 -4.21
CA PHE A 114 6.87 0.21 -4.96
C PHE A 114 8.32 0.68 -4.83
N LEU A 115 8.97 0.89 -5.98
CA LEU A 115 10.29 1.49 -6.06
C LEU A 115 10.18 2.86 -6.73
N GLY A 116 10.42 3.93 -5.97
CA GLY A 116 10.42 5.29 -6.51
C GLY A 116 11.56 5.53 -7.48
N GLY A 117 11.39 6.41 -8.47
CA GLY A 117 12.36 6.70 -9.54
C GLY A 117 13.74 7.15 -9.07
N THR A 118 13.87 7.61 -7.81
CA THR A 118 15.15 7.99 -7.19
C THR A 118 15.81 6.83 -6.43
N SER A 119 15.19 5.64 -6.39
CA SER A 119 15.71 4.49 -5.67
C SER A 119 16.78 3.75 -6.47
N ASN A 120 17.94 3.54 -5.87
CA ASN A 120 19.00 2.72 -6.47
C ASN A 120 18.60 1.23 -6.62
N LEU A 121 17.53 0.80 -5.93
CA LEU A 121 17.00 -0.56 -6.00
C LEU A 121 16.33 -0.88 -7.35
N ILE A 122 15.94 0.16 -8.13
CA ILE A 122 15.38 -0.03 -9.48
C ILE A 122 16.37 -0.76 -10.41
N TYR A 123 17.67 -0.61 -10.16
CA TYR A 123 18.74 -1.18 -10.99
C TYR A 123 19.26 -2.54 -10.49
N LEU A 124 18.71 -3.08 -9.40
CA LEU A 124 19.04 -4.41 -8.91
C LEU A 124 18.06 -5.42 -9.49
N ASP A 125 18.58 -6.47 -10.12
CA ASP A 125 17.76 -7.59 -10.55
C ASP A 125 17.19 -8.32 -9.35
N PRO A 126 15.93 -8.80 -9.41
CA PRO A 126 15.36 -9.62 -8.34
C PRO A 126 16.22 -10.87 -8.17
N THR A 127 16.75 -11.07 -6.99
CA THR A 127 17.41 -12.34 -6.65
C THR A 127 16.33 -13.41 -6.51
N ASP A 128 16.33 -14.38 -7.43
CA ASP A 128 15.54 -15.61 -7.34
C ASP A 128 16.08 -16.47 -6.17
N GLU A 129 15.67 -16.16 -4.96
CA GLU A 129 15.83 -17.07 -3.84
C GLU A 129 14.68 -18.09 -3.85
N ASN A 130 14.94 -19.18 -4.55
CA ASN A 130 14.06 -20.35 -4.58
C ASN A 130 14.27 -21.15 -3.28
N GLU A 131 13.59 -20.79 -2.21
CA GLU A 131 13.56 -21.60 -0.99
C GLU A 131 12.73 -22.85 -1.23
N GLY A 132 13.43 -23.99 -1.34
CA GLY A 132 12.84 -25.31 -1.48
C GLY A 132 12.00 -25.71 -0.27
N ALA A 133 10.73 -25.96 -0.51
CA ALA A 133 9.80 -26.51 0.46
C ALA A 133 10.13 -28.00 0.73
N VAL A 134 10.52 -28.29 1.96
CA VAL A 134 10.61 -29.68 2.46
C VAL A 134 9.23 -30.09 2.95
N GLY A 135 8.61 -31.02 2.25
CA GLY A 135 7.35 -31.62 2.67
C GLY A 135 7.53 -32.59 3.83
N SER A 136 6.71 -32.49 4.85
CA SER A 136 6.48 -33.54 5.84
C SER A 136 5.01 -33.90 5.87
N ASP A 137 4.67 -35.07 5.36
CA ASP A 137 3.34 -35.68 5.52
C ASP A 137 3.14 -36.07 6.98
N ALA A 138 2.30 -35.33 7.68
CA ALA A 138 1.76 -35.72 8.97
C ALA A 138 0.23 -35.80 8.85
N TYR A 139 -0.30 -36.96 9.17
CA TYR A 139 -1.75 -37.21 9.29
C TYR A 139 -2.37 -36.23 10.28
N GLN A 140 -3.14 -35.26 9.78
CA GLN A 140 -3.85 -34.27 10.60
C GLN A 140 -5.29 -34.74 10.84
N GLN A 141 -5.69 -34.77 12.11
CA GLN A 141 -7.10 -34.76 12.50
C GLN A 141 -7.75 -33.55 11.84
N GLN A 142 -8.93 -33.73 11.29
CA GLN A 142 -9.70 -32.71 10.58
C GLN A 142 -10.20 -31.69 11.62
N GLU A 143 -9.35 -30.71 11.97
CA GLU A 143 -9.73 -29.56 12.79
C GLU A 143 -10.67 -28.68 11.97
N ASP A 144 -11.62 -28.01 12.64
CA ASP A 144 -12.51 -27.03 12.01
C ASP A 144 -11.66 -25.93 11.35
N PRO A 145 -11.84 -25.64 10.04
CA PRO A 145 -11.08 -24.65 9.32
C PRO A 145 -11.00 -23.29 10.03
N LEU A 146 -12.07 -22.87 10.70
CA LEU A 146 -12.14 -21.56 11.36
C LEU A 146 -11.23 -21.46 12.58
N THR A 147 -11.03 -22.57 13.30
CA THR A 147 -10.14 -22.59 14.47
C THR A 147 -8.66 -22.57 14.11
N SER A 148 -8.33 -22.83 12.84
CA SER A 148 -6.95 -22.79 12.35
C SER A 148 -6.31 -21.39 12.36
N TRP A 149 -7.12 -20.32 12.42
CA TRP A 149 -6.63 -18.95 12.37
C TRP A 149 -6.13 -18.40 13.69
N THR A 150 -6.48 -18.99 14.82
CA THR A 150 -6.10 -18.53 16.16
C THR A 150 -5.70 -19.69 17.06
N THR A 151 -4.77 -19.43 17.97
CA THR A 151 -4.39 -20.38 19.03
C THR A 151 -5.07 -20.08 20.35
N VAL A 152 -5.81 -18.96 20.44
CA VAL A 152 -6.42 -18.46 21.70
C VAL A 152 -7.64 -19.27 22.10
N THR A 153 -8.43 -19.69 21.12
CA THR A 153 -9.63 -20.50 21.37
C THR A 153 -9.82 -21.54 20.27
N ARG A 154 -10.44 -22.67 20.61
CA ARG A 154 -10.92 -23.70 19.67
C ARG A 154 -12.43 -23.69 19.53
N ASP A 155 -13.11 -22.76 20.18
CA ASP A 155 -14.55 -22.61 20.11
C ASP A 155 -14.92 -21.80 18.86
N THR A 156 -15.46 -22.51 17.86
CA THR A 156 -15.92 -21.92 16.60
C THR A 156 -17.06 -20.92 16.80
N GLU A 157 -17.94 -21.15 17.78
CA GLU A 157 -19.06 -20.25 18.05
C GLU A 157 -18.55 -18.89 18.53
N VAL A 158 -17.56 -18.89 19.42
CA VAL A 158 -16.89 -17.66 19.88
C VAL A 158 -16.22 -16.92 18.71
N ILE A 159 -15.51 -17.64 17.84
CA ILE A 159 -14.85 -17.03 16.67
C ILE A 159 -15.89 -16.37 15.76
N VAL A 160 -16.94 -17.09 15.40
CA VAL A 160 -18.01 -16.60 14.51
C VAL A 160 -18.73 -15.42 15.16
N HIS A 161 -19.04 -15.51 16.46
CA HIS A 161 -19.68 -14.44 17.21
C HIS A 161 -18.85 -13.12 17.16
N LEU A 162 -17.57 -13.20 17.47
CA LEU A 162 -16.69 -12.01 17.50
C LEU A 162 -16.44 -11.43 16.09
N ILE A 163 -16.34 -12.27 15.07
CA ILE A 163 -16.25 -11.81 13.66
C ILE A 163 -17.53 -11.09 13.25
N ASN A 164 -18.71 -11.61 13.63
CA ASN A 164 -19.99 -10.94 13.37
C ASN A 164 -20.10 -9.60 14.11
N MET A 165 -19.64 -9.52 15.37
CA MET A 165 -19.55 -8.25 16.11
C MET A 165 -18.68 -7.22 15.39
N TYR A 166 -17.51 -7.64 14.90
CA TYR A 166 -16.63 -6.77 14.12
C TYR A 166 -17.30 -6.25 12.85
N PHE A 167 -17.89 -7.14 12.04
CA PHE A 167 -18.53 -6.74 10.77
C PHE A 167 -19.80 -5.91 10.95
N THR A 168 -20.49 -6.06 12.08
CA THR A 168 -21.70 -5.28 12.35
C THR A 168 -21.39 -3.88 12.86
N TRP A 169 -20.40 -3.72 13.75
CA TRP A 169 -20.25 -2.49 14.52
C TRP A 169 -19.01 -1.67 14.18
N HIS A 170 -17.92 -2.32 13.74
CA HIS A 170 -16.69 -1.63 13.39
C HIS A 170 -16.53 -1.40 11.88
N TYR A 171 -16.64 -2.47 11.12
CA TYR A 171 -16.33 -2.50 9.68
C TYR A 171 -17.13 -1.48 8.85
N PRO A 172 -18.43 -1.22 9.06
CA PRO A 172 -19.19 -0.34 8.17
C PRO A 172 -18.70 1.11 8.13
N TYR A 173 -18.01 1.55 9.17
CA TYR A 173 -17.39 2.88 9.21
C TYR A 173 -15.90 2.84 8.88
N PHE A 174 -15.16 1.90 9.43
CA PHE A 174 -13.73 1.74 9.21
C PHE A 174 -13.46 0.65 8.15
N THR A 175 -13.96 0.87 6.95
CA THR A 175 -13.82 -0.08 5.84
C THR A 175 -12.38 -0.09 5.34
N THR A 176 -11.65 -1.18 5.59
CA THR A 176 -10.24 -1.35 5.22
C THR A 176 -9.98 -2.57 4.36
N LEU A 177 -10.98 -3.41 4.15
CA LEU A 177 -10.88 -4.67 3.42
C LEU A 177 -12.16 -4.99 2.65
N SER A 178 -12.09 -5.88 1.67
CA SER A 178 -13.27 -6.44 1.01
C SER A 178 -13.80 -7.60 1.87
N LYS A 179 -15.04 -7.47 2.35
CA LYS A 179 -15.72 -8.47 3.18
C LYS A 179 -15.87 -9.81 2.45
N SER A 180 -16.22 -9.76 1.17
CA SER A 180 -16.39 -10.96 0.33
C SER A 180 -15.09 -11.73 0.14
N LEU A 181 -14.00 -11.04 -0.18
CA LEU A 181 -12.67 -11.64 -0.33
C LEU A 181 -12.13 -12.20 1.00
N PHE A 182 -12.36 -11.48 2.10
CA PHE A 182 -11.99 -11.97 3.43
C PHE A 182 -12.71 -13.28 3.75
N TYR A 183 -14.05 -13.35 3.60
CA TYR A 183 -14.80 -14.55 3.90
C TYR A 183 -14.44 -15.72 2.98
N ARG A 184 -14.16 -15.47 1.71
CA ARG A 184 -13.69 -16.50 0.78
C ARG A 184 -12.46 -17.24 1.34
N ASP A 185 -11.47 -16.49 1.81
CA ASP A 185 -10.24 -17.08 2.31
C ASP A 185 -10.38 -17.58 3.77
N PHE A 186 -11.16 -16.87 4.59
CA PHE A 186 -11.40 -17.24 6.00
C PHE A 186 -12.08 -18.61 6.16
N LEU A 187 -13.09 -18.88 5.33
CA LEU A 187 -13.84 -20.15 5.38
C LEU A 187 -13.01 -21.36 4.91
N LEU A 188 -11.97 -21.14 4.12
CA LEU A 188 -11.05 -22.19 3.68
C LEU A 188 -10.12 -22.68 4.80
N GLY A 189 -9.95 -21.89 5.86
CA GLY A 189 -8.98 -22.16 6.91
C GLY A 189 -7.54 -21.87 6.49
N LYS A 190 -6.61 -21.93 7.45
CA LYS A 190 -5.19 -21.77 7.20
C LYS A 190 -4.66 -22.99 6.44
N PRO A 191 -4.08 -22.80 5.24
CA PRO A 191 -3.60 -23.94 4.47
C PRO A 191 -2.46 -24.65 5.21
N PRO A 192 -2.52 -25.98 5.34
CA PRO A 192 -1.46 -26.76 5.97
C PRO A 192 -0.21 -26.78 5.06
N GLY A 193 0.89 -26.22 5.53
CA GLY A 193 2.26 -26.53 5.06
C GLY A 193 2.63 -26.24 3.60
N THR A 194 1.79 -25.61 2.78
CA THR A 194 2.06 -25.32 1.37
C THR A 194 1.92 -23.84 1.03
N PRO A 195 2.62 -23.34 -0.03
CA PRO A 195 2.68 -21.93 -0.36
C PRO A 195 1.43 -21.32 -0.98
N LYS A 196 0.28 -22.01 -1.00
CA LYS A 196 -1.00 -21.38 -1.34
C LYS A 196 -1.43 -20.48 -0.19
N ARG A 197 -0.82 -19.29 -0.15
CA ARG A 197 -1.14 -18.23 0.80
C ARG A 197 -2.56 -17.74 0.50
N THR A 198 -3.37 -17.67 1.54
CA THR A 198 -4.60 -16.90 1.49
C THR A 198 -4.21 -15.42 1.43
N ILE A 199 -4.57 -14.75 0.33
CA ILE A 199 -4.13 -13.37 0.06
C ILE A 199 -4.90 -12.37 0.92
N TYR A 200 -6.18 -12.67 1.21
CA TYR A 200 -7.11 -11.74 1.86
C TYR A 200 -7.47 -12.11 3.29
N CYS A 201 -6.91 -13.19 3.83
CA CYS A 201 -7.04 -13.59 5.22
C CYS A 201 -5.68 -14.05 5.77
N SER A 202 -5.41 -13.71 7.04
CA SER A 202 -4.22 -14.18 7.76
C SER A 202 -4.54 -14.34 9.25
N SER A 203 -3.76 -15.19 9.94
CA SER A 203 -3.90 -15.34 11.40
C SER A 203 -3.75 -14.01 12.13
N LEU A 204 -2.85 -13.13 11.68
CA LEU A 204 -2.67 -11.80 12.25
C LEU A 204 -3.95 -10.95 12.11
N LEU A 205 -4.53 -10.88 10.90
CA LEU A 205 -5.76 -10.12 10.65
C LEU A 205 -6.93 -10.66 11.46
N VAL A 206 -7.12 -11.99 11.48
CA VAL A 206 -8.21 -12.62 12.25
C VAL A 206 -8.08 -12.30 13.73
N ASN A 207 -6.89 -12.44 14.34
CA ASN A 207 -6.71 -12.11 15.75
C ASN A 207 -6.91 -10.61 16.05
N ALA A 208 -6.54 -9.72 15.14
CA ALA A 208 -6.84 -8.29 15.28
C ALA A 208 -8.35 -7.99 15.22
N MET A 209 -9.09 -8.68 14.33
CA MET A 209 -10.55 -8.57 14.23
C MET A 209 -11.24 -9.12 15.48
N LEU A 210 -10.81 -10.30 15.98
CA LEU A 210 -11.34 -10.91 17.19
C LEU A 210 -11.10 -10.01 18.41
N ALA A 211 -9.90 -9.44 18.53
CA ALA A 211 -9.57 -8.50 19.61
C ALA A 211 -10.47 -7.27 19.61
N LEU A 212 -10.83 -6.73 18.44
CA LEU A 212 -11.81 -5.64 18.32
C LEU A 212 -13.24 -6.11 18.58
N GLY A 213 -13.64 -7.25 18.02
CA GLY A 213 -14.97 -7.85 18.22
C GLY A 213 -15.34 -8.01 19.68
N CYS A 214 -14.35 -8.33 20.54
CA CYS A 214 -14.54 -8.44 21.99
C CYS A 214 -15.07 -7.17 22.65
N HIS A 215 -14.82 -5.99 22.10
CA HIS A 215 -15.32 -4.74 22.67
C HIS A 215 -16.82 -4.48 22.43
N PHE A 216 -17.42 -5.24 21.50
CA PHE A 216 -18.85 -5.13 21.15
C PHE A 216 -19.74 -6.19 21.81
N THR A 217 -19.16 -7.14 22.57
CA THR A 217 -19.88 -8.17 23.31
C THR A 217 -19.77 -7.98 24.81
N ASN A 218 -20.77 -8.45 25.55
CA ASN A 218 -20.73 -8.61 27.01
C ASN A 218 -20.40 -10.05 27.44
N SER A 219 -20.17 -10.94 26.49
CA SER A 219 -19.79 -12.32 26.79
C SER A 219 -18.44 -12.37 27.54
N PRO A 220 -18.35 -13.11 28.66
CA PRO A 220 -17.08 -13.34 29.35
C PRO A 220 -16.01 -14.00 28.47
N ALA A 221 -16.41 -14.72 27.42
CA ALA A 221 -15.50 -15.35 26.46
C ALA A 221 -14.66 -14.31 25.66
N GLY A 222 -15.09 -13.04 25.61
CA GLY A 222 -14.34 -11.96 25.03
C GLY A 222 -13.24 -11.38 25.94
N CYS A 223 -13.16 -11.79 27.21
CA CYS A 223 -12.18 -11.30 28.18
C CYS A 223 -11.03 -12.31 28.35
N ALA A 224 -9.80 -11.83 28.54
CA ALA A 224 -8.67 -12.68 28.92
C ALA A 224 -8.84 -13.25 30.34
N ASP A 225 -9.39 -12.46 31.27
CA ASP A 225 -9.93 -12.91 32.54
C ASP A 225 -11.47 -12.74 32.50
N PRO A 226 -12.26 -13.82 32.56
CA PRO A 226 -13.72 -13.75 32.52
C PRO A 226 -14.35 -12.87 33.63
N ASN A 227 -13.64 -12.62 34.73
CA ASN A 227 -14.10 -11.83 35.83
C ASN A 227 -13.69 -10.35 35.71
N ASP A 228 -12.83 -10.00 34.77
CA ASP A 228 -12.34 -8.63 34.59
C ASP A 228 -12.67 -8.10 33.17
N PRO A 229 -13.75 -7.29 33.04
CA PRO A 229 -14.13 -6.68 31.79
C PRO A 229 -13.09 -5.76 31.16
N THR A 230 -12.08 -5.31 31.91
CA THR A 230 -11.02 -4.46 31.39
C THR A 230 -10.04 -5.24 30.51
N THR A 231 -10.07 -6.57 30.55
CA THR A 231 -9.23 -7.48 29.78
C THR A 231 -9.86 -7.90 28.44
N LYS A 232 -10.94 -7.21 27.99
CA LYS A 232 -11.59 -7.51 26.71
C LYS A 232 -10.60 -7.48 25.55
N GLY A 233 -10.55 -8.58 24.80
CA GLY A 233 -9.71 -8.76 23.62
C GLY A 233 -8.21 -8.88 23.87
N ASP A 234 -7.74 -8.85 25.14
CA ASP A 234 -6.30 -8.86 25.45
C ASP A 234 -5.62 -10.17 25.01
N ALA A 235 -6.29 -11.31 25.10
CA ALA A 235 -5.75 -12.60 24.67
C ALA A 235 -5.50 -12.62 23.13
N PHE A 236 -6.48 -12.23 22.34
CA PHE A 236 -6.35 -12.16 20.87
C PHE A 236 -5.35 -11.08 20.44
N PHE A 237 -5.31 -9.95 21.16
CA PHE A 237 -4.33 -8.91 20.87
C PHE A 237 -2.89 -9.33 21.20
N ALA A 238 -2.70 -10.12 22.28
CA ALA A 238 -1.39 -10.71 22.61
C ALA A 238 -0.94 -11.68 21.53
N GLU A 239 -1.86 -12.51 21.00
CA GLU A 239 -1.61 -13.41 19.89
C GLU A 239 -1.25 -12.63 18.60
N ALA A 240 -1.99 -11.57 18.29
CA ALA A 240 -1.65 -10.72 17.15
C ALA A 240 -0.23 -10.14 17.25
N LYS A 241 0.17 -9.65 18.43
CA LYS A 241 1.54 -9.15 18.67
C LYS A 241 2.59 -10.26 18.51
N ARG A 242 2.31 -11.47 19.00
CA ARG A 242 3.19 -12.62 18.85
C ARG A 242 3.42 -12.95 17.37
N LEU A 243 2.34 -12.99 16.59
CA LEU A 243 2.38 -13.28 15.15
C LEU A 243 3.17 -12.25 14.35
N ILE A 244 3.12 -10.97 14.72
CA ILE A 244 3.94 -9.93 14.06
C ILE A 244 5.43 -10.26 14.18
N VAL A 245 5.88 -10.69 15.36
CA VAL A 245 7.31 -10.96 15.62
C VAL A 245 7.72 -12.31 15.04
N GLU A 246 6.91 -13.36 15.22
CA GLU A 246 7.27 -14.71 14.76
C GLU A 246 7.27 -14.87 13.24
N ASN A 247 6.39 -14.15 12.54
CA ASN A 247 6.29 -14.22 11.08
C ASN A 247 7.10 -13.13 10.39
N ASP A 248 7.81 -12.29 11.13
CA ASP A 248 8.58 -11.16 10.62
C ASP A 248 7.72 -10.26 9.69
N GLU A 249 6.51 -9.93 10.15
CA GLU A 249 5.50 -9.20 9.36
C GLU A 249 5.97 -7.81 8.89
N TYR A 250 7.10 -7.33 9.45
CA TYR A 250 7.73 -6.07 9.02
C TYR A 250 8.54 -6.20 7.74
N GLU A 251 9.07 -7.40 7.46
CA GLU A 251 10.00 -7.64 6.37
C GLU A 251 9.27 -7.69 5.03
N LYS A 252 8.07 -8.27 5.03
CA LYS A 252 7.28 -8.49 3.81
C LYS A 252 5.88 -7.90 3.96
N PRO A 253 5.66 -6.62 3.59
CA PRO A 253 4.36 -5.98 3.67
C PRO A 253 3.29 -6.75 2.87
N ARG A 254 2.12 -6.94 3.48
CA ARG A 254 0.95 -7.59 2.87
C ARG A 254 -0.29 -6.78 3.16
N LEU A 255 -1.32 -6.89 2.31
CA LEU A 255 -2.60 -6.23 2.56
C LEU A 255 -3.17 -6.59 3.93
N THR A 256 -3.14 -7.88 4.30
CA THR A 256 -3.65 -8.35 5.60
C THR A 256 -2.86 -7.83 6.80
N THR A 257 -1.55 -7.61 6.65
CA THR A 257 -0.71 -7.00 7.70
C THR A 257 -1.07 -5.53 7.89
N ILE A 258 -1.22 -4.77 6.80
CA ILE A 258 -1.64 -3.36 6.83
C ILE A 258 -3.00 -3.22 7.50
N GLN A 259 -3.97 -4.04 7.09
CA GLN A 259 -5.32 -4.07 7.65
C GLN A 259 -5.31 -4.40 9.14
N ALA A 260 -4.56 -5.42 9.56
CA ALA A 260 -4.41 -5.80 10.96
C ALA A 260 -3.83 -4.67 11.82
N LEU A 261 -2.79 -3.99 11.34
CA LEU A 261 -2.16 -2.87 12.04
C LEU A 261 -3.12 -1.67 12.20
N CYS A 262 -3.97 -1.39 11.19
CA CYS A 262 -5.04 -0.41 11.31
C CYS A 262 -6.00 -0.79 12.45
N LEU A 263 -6.47 -2.04 12.51
CA LEU A 263 -7.38 -2.52 13.55
C LEU A 263 -6.74 -2.51 14.93
N MET A 264 -5.48 -2.94 15.03
CA MET A 264 -4.71 -2.89 16.29
C MET A 264 -4.55 -1.45 16.79
N SER A 265 -4.40 -0.48 15.86
CA SER A 265 -4.27 0.94 16.22
C SER A 265 -5.52 1.47 16.90
N VAL A 266 -6.69 1.20 16.33
CA VAL A 266 -7.98 1.64 16.90
C VAL A 266 -8.26 0.97 18.25
N ARG A 267 -7.97 -0.33 18.36
CA ARG A 267 -8.13 -1.02 19.63
C ARG A 267 -7.30 -0.37 20.75
N GLU A 268 -6.03 -0.05 20.47
CA GLU A 268 -5.18 0.60 21.48
C GLU A 268 -5.69 2.00 21.84
N ALA A 269 -6.23 2.77 20.89
CA ALA A 269 -6.89 4.05 21.17
C ALA A 269 -8.11 3.85 22.11
N GLY A 270 -8.97 2.88 21.80
CA GLY A 270 -10.13 2.54 22.62
C GLY A 270 -9.80 2.06 24.03
N CYS A 271 -8.57 1.55 24.23
CA CYS A 271 -8.06 1.15 25.55
C CYS A 271 -7.26 2.26 26.26
N GLY A 272 -7.27 3.51 25.77
CA GLY A 272 -6.53 4.62 26.37
C GLY A 272 -5.01 4.53 26.20
N ARG A 273 -4.54 3.84 25.15
CA ARG A 273 -3.11 3.66 24.83
C ARG A 273 -2.77 4.30 23.49
N GLU A 274 -3.13 5.58 23.34
CA GLU A 274 -3.08 6.34 22.10
C GLU A 274 -1.69 6.33 21.44
N ALA A 275 -0.63 6.46 22.24
CA ALA A 275 0.74 6.46 21.72
C ALA A 275 1.09 5.15 20.98
N LYS A 276 0.64 4.00 21.51
CA LYS A 276 0.82 2.70 20.85
C LYS A 276 -0.04 2.59 19.60
N GLY A 277 -1.30 3.01 19.70
CA GLY A 277 -2.21 3.03 18.57
C GLY A 277 -1.66 3.85 17.40
N TRP A 278 -1.12 5.04 17.69
CA TRP A 278 -0.52 5.89 16.67
C TRP A 278 0.72 5.28 16.02
N VAL A 279 1.54 4.53 16.77
CA VAL A 279 2.67 3.79 16.20
C VAL A 279 2.18 2.70 15.25
N TYR A 280 1.18 1.90 15.64
CA TYR A 280 0.63 0.87 14.75
C TYR A 280 0.04 1.46 13.46
N SER A 281 -0.70 2.58 13.55
CA SER A 281 -1.21 3.25 12.36
C SER A 281 -0.07 3.77 11.47
N GLY A 282 0.98 4.35 12.04
CA GLY A 282 2.15 4.79 11.29
C GLY A 282 2.88 3.66 10.56
N MET A 283 2.94 2.47 11.16
CA MET A 283 3.47 1.25 10.51
C MET A 283 2.59 0.85 9.32
N SER A 284 1.27 0.82 9.48
CA SER A 284 0.35 0.48 8.39
C SER A 284 0.46 1.45 7.21
N PHE A 285 0.59 2.75 7.47
CA PHE A 285 0.74 3.76 6.42
C PHE A 285 2.04 3.63 5.65
N ARG A 286 3.15 3.35 6.33
CA ARG A 286 4.45 3.11 5.68
C ARG A 286 4.43 1.85 4.82
N MET A 287 3.86 0.76 5.33
CA MET A 287 3.69 -0.47 4.55
C MET A 287 2.78 -0.26 3.33
N ALA A 288 1.70 0.51 3.49
CA ALA A 288 0.83 0.85 2.37
C ALA A 288 1.56 1.63 1.27
N GLN A 289 2.45 2.56 1.64
CA GLN A 289 3.29 3.29 0.70
C GLN A 289 4.39 2.42 0.08
N ASP A 290 4.99 1.51 0.85
CA ASP A 290 6.00 0.56 0.35
C ASP A 290 5.41 -0.40 -0.69
N MET A 291 4.14 -0.80 -0.52
CA MET A 291 3.38 -1.55 -1.53
C MET A 291 2.84 -0.69 -2.68
N GLY A 292 3.05 0.62 -2.67
CA GLY A 292 2.53 1.55 -3.67
C GLY A 292 1.00 1.63 -3.72
N LEU A 293 0.31 1.39 -2.60
CA LEU A 293 -1.16 1.41 -2.58
C LEU A 293 -1.76 2.80 -2.84
N ASN A 294 -0.99 3.87 -2.59
CA ASN A 294 -1.37 5.26 -2.87
C ASN A 294 -1.31 5.62 -4.35
N LEU A 295 -0.85 4.70 -5.21
CA LEU A 295 -0.62 4.95 -6.62
C LEU A 295 -1.59 4.17 -7.49
N ASP A 296 -1.90 4.70 -8.68
CA ASP A 296 -2.73 3.99 -9.65
C ASP A 296 -2.00 2.76 -10.19
N SER A 297 -2.49 1.58 -9.82
CA SER A 297 -1.93 0.30 -10.24
C SER A 297 -2.19 0.00 -11.72
N GLY A 298 -3.23 0.61 -12.32
CA GLY A 298 -3.64 0.34 -13.70
C GLY A 298 -2.67 0.86 -14.76
N GLY A 299 -1.84 1.85 -14.42
CA GLY A 299 -0.87 2.46 -15.34
C GLY A 299 0.59 2.03 -15.14
N MET A 300 0.90 1.30 -14.08
CA MET A 300 2.29 1.06 -13.64
C MET A 300 2.85 -0.34 -13.96
N THR A 301 2.04 -1.24 -14.47
CA THR A 301 2.50 -2.61 -14.80
C THR A 301 3.25 -2.63 -16.11
N ASN A 302 4.58 -2.54 -16.05
CA ASN A 302 5.47 -2.74 -17.21
C ASN A 302 5.71 -4.22 -17.55
N ASN A 303 5.18 -5.16 -16.78
CA ASN A 303 5.33 -6.60 -17.02
C ASN A 303 4.00 -7.28 -17.29
N LYS A 304 4.06 -8.32 -18.13
CA LYS A 304 2.97 -9.11 -18.74
C LYS A 304 1.90 -9.72 -17.82
N GLU A 305 1.99 -9.51 -16.51
CA GLU A 305 0.97 -9.95 -15.57
C GLU A 305 0.12 -8.73 -15.16
N THR A 306 -1.04 -8.61 -15.76
CA THR A 306 -2.06 -7.66 -15.31
C THR A 306 -2.60 -8.14 -13.96
N MET A 307 -2.61 -7.26 -12.96
CA MET A 307 -3.28 -7.55 -11.69
C MET A 307 -4.75 -7.86 -11.94
N ASP A 308 -5.28 -8.82 -11.20
CA ASP A 308 -6.72 -9.12 -11.18
C ASP A 308 -7.52 -7.93 -10.66
N GLU A 309 -8.70 -7.69 -11.20
CA GLU A 309 -9.62 -6.61 -10.76
C GLU A 309 -9.94 -6.70 -9.26
N GLN A 310 -10.05 -7.92 -8.72
CA GLN A 310 -10.27 -8.14 -7.28
C GLN A 310 -9.08 -7.66 -6.44
N GLU A 311 -7.85 -7.88 -6.90
CA GLU A 311 -6.66 -7.41 -6.23
C GLU A 311 -6.56 -5.88 -6.29
N ILE A 312 -6.86 -5.28 -7.44
CA ILE A 312 -6.89 -3.83 -7.62
C ILE A 312 -7.92 -3.21 -6.65
N ASP A 313 -9.12 -3.77 -6.56
CA ASP A 313 -10.16 -3.30 -5.64
C ASP A 313 -9.71 -3.46 -4.17
N ALA A 314 -9.16 -4.61 -3.79
CA ALA A 314 -8.65 -4.86 -2.45
C ALA A 314 -7.53 -3.88 -2.05
N ARG A 315 -6.63 -3.53 -2.97
CA ARG A 315 -5.57 -2.53 -2.79
C ARG A 315 -6.17 -1.14 -2.58
N ARG A 316 -7.14 -0.74 -3.40
CA ARG A 316 -7.84 0.55 -3.29
C ARG A 316 -8.57 0.68 -1.95
N ILE A 317 -9.37 -0.32 -1.57
CA ILE A 317 -10.09 -0.32 -0.28
C ILE A 317 -9.10 -0.22 0.89
N THR A 318 -8.02 -0.99 0.87
CA THR A 318 -7.01 -0.96 1.93
C THR A 318 -6.37 0.42 2.04
N PHE A 319 -6.00 1.04 0.91
CA PHE A 319 -5.39 2.36 0.92
C PHE A 319 -6.34 3.45 1.44
N TRP A 320 -7.56 3.52 0.91
CA TRP A 320 -8.53 4.53 1.35
C TRP A 320 -8.98 4.32 2.79
N GLY A 321 -8.94 3.08 3.28
CA GLY A 321 -9.04 2.77 4.71
C GLY A 321 -7.89 3.39 5.51
N CYS A 322 -6.64 3.18 5.10
CA CYS A 322 -5.47 3.84 5.72
C CYS A 322 -5.60 5.37 5.71
N PHE A 323 -6.10 5.93 4.61
CA PHE A 323 -6.33 7.37 4.48
C PHE A 323 -7.36 7.89 5.49
N LEU A 324 -8.46 7.17 5.71
CA LEU A 324 -9.42 7.47 6.77
C LEU A 324 -8.76 7.42 8.16
N PHE A 325 -8.02 6.35 8.45
CA PHE A 325 -7.32 6.22 9.74
C PHE A 325 -6.32 7.35 9.97
N ASP A 326 -5.60 7.78 8.96
CA ASP A 326 -4.66 8.91 9.05
C ASP A 326 -5.38 10.20 9.46
N LYS A 327 -6.55 10.48 8.88
CA LYS A 327 -7.33 11.68 9.24
C LYS A 327 -7.96 11.57 10.63
N CYS A 328 -8.47 10.40 11.00
CA CYS A 328 -8.97 10.16 12.35
C CYS A 328 -7.87 10.38 13.40
N TRP A 329 -6.68 9.82 13.19
CA TRP A 329 -5.55 10.01 14.09
C TRP A 329 -5.07 11.45 14.12
N SER A 330 -5.03 12.13 12.97
CA SER A 330 -4.61 13.53 12.87
C SER A 330 -5.56 14.45 13.65
N ASN A 331 -6.87 14.26 13.50
CA ASN A 331 -7.88 15.00 14.23
C ASN A 331 -7.83 14.69 15.74
N TYR A 332 -7.70 13.41 16.11
CA TYR A 332 -7.73 12.98 17.51
C TYR A 332 -6.51 13.47 18.29
N LEU A 333 -5.32 13.44 17.70
CA LEU A 333 -4.07 13.84 18.37
C LEU A 333 -3.61 15.28 18.06
N GLY A 334 -4.31 16.00 17.16
CA GLY A 334 -3.89 17.32 16.74
C GLY A 334 -2.57 17.31 15.95
N ARG A 335 -2.34 16.31 15.10
CA ARG A 335 -1.12 16.13 14.31
C ARG A 335 -1.39 16.27 12.83
N LEU A 336 -0.34 16.64 12.06
CA LEU A 336 -0.47 16.71 10.61
C LEU A 336 -0.66 15.31 10.01
N PRO A 337 -1.51 15.19 8.96
CA PRO A 337 -1.68 13.96 8.21
C PRO A 337 -0.37 13.46 7.60
N GLN A 338 -0.15 12.15 7.61
CA GLN A 338 1.01 11.48 7.04
C GLN A 338 0.79 11.07 5.58
N LEU A 339 -0.47 10.98 5.14
CA LEU A 339 -0.88 10.66 3.78
C LEU A 339 -1.51 11.91 3.12
N PRO A 340 -0.70 12.84 2.58
CA PRO A 340 -1.22 14.04 1.93
C PRO A 340 -1.86 13.68 0.57
N VAL A 341 -2.93 14.38 0.22
CA VAL A 341 -3.67 14.16 -1.05
C VAL A 341 -2.77 14.34 -2.28
N SER A 342 -1.76 15.21 -2.21
CA SER A 342 -0.79 15.44 -3.29
C SER A 342 0.01 14.20 -3.71
N ASN A 343 0.10 13.20 -2.85
CA ASN A 343 0.89 11.98 -3.08
C ASN A 343 0.00 10.79 -3.48
N ILE A 344 -1.27 11.05 -3.83
CA ILE A 344 -2.25 10.01 -4.15
C ILE A 344 -2.64 10.12 -5.61
N THR A 345 -2.42 9.05 -6.36
CA THR A 345 -2.94 8.85 -7.71
C THR A 345 -3.89 7.66 -7.80
N ALA A 346 -3.99 6.86 -6.72
CA ALA A 346 -4.90 5.73 -6.63
C ALA A 346 -6.35 6.21 -6.78
N PRO A 347 -7.11 5.69 -7.75
CA PRO A 347 -8.54 5.94 -7.84
C PRO A 347 -9.25 5.47 -6.57
N LYS A 348 -10.38 6.09 -6.26
CA LYS A 348 -11.27 5.53 -5.25
C LYS A 348 -11.82 4.19 -5.74
N TYR A 349 -12.13 3.30 -4.81
CA TYR A 349 -12.71 1.99 -5.14
C TYR A 349 -14.13 2.13 -5.69
N ASP A 350 -14.55 1.14 -6.48
CA ASP A 350 -15.86 1.10 -7.07
C ASP A 350 -16.93 0.70 -6.04
N VAL A 351 -18.15 1.19 -6.24
CA VAL A 351 -19.31 0.78 -5.46
C VAL A 351 -19.99 -0.35 -6.22
N PHE A 352 -19.94 -1.55 -5.68
CA PHE A 352 -20.64 -2.69 -6.24
C PHE A 352 -22.08 -2.70 -5.70
N PRO A 353 -23.10 -2.61 -6.58
CA PRO A 353 -24.51 -2.54 -6.15
C PRO A 353 -24.92 -3.71 -5.26
N ASP A 354 -24.45 -4.91 -5.55
CA ASP A 354 -24.79 -6.12 -4.80
C ASP A 354 -24.21 -6.06 -3.37
N GLU A 355 -22.95 -5.60 -3.19
CA GLU A 355 -22.36 -5.46 -1.86
C GLU A 355 -23.05 -4.36 -1.02
N ASP A 356 -23.45 -3.26 -1.67
CA ASP A 356 -24.18 -2.16 -1.00
C ASP A 356 -25.63 -2.52 -0.66
N ALA A 357 -26.20 -3.47 -1.40
CA ALA A 357 -27.53 -4.02 -1.15
C ALA A 357 -27.53 -5.10 -0.05
N ASP A 358 -26.37 -5.63 0.36
CA ASP A 358 -26.27 -6.56 1.48
C ASP A 358 -27.00 -6.01 2.70
N ILE A 359 -27.80 -6.86 3.34
CA ILE A 359 -28.60 -6.42 4.49
C ILE A 359 -27.73 -6.30 5.73
N TRP A 360 -27.64 -5.09 6.26
CA TRP A 360 -27.15 -4.87 7.60
C TRP A 360 -28.27 -5.08 8.61
N SER A 361 -28.02 -5.88 9.62
CA SER A 361 -28.90 -6.10 10.76
C SER A 361 -28.09 -5.97 12.05
N PRO A 362 -28.65 -5.38 13.11
CA PRO A 362 -27.95 -5.28 14.38
C PRO A 362 -27.70 -6.70 14.92
N TYR A 363 -26.44 -7.03 15.12
CA TYR A 363 -26.01 -8.28 15.75
C TYR A 363 -25.57 -8.02 17.19
N THR A 364 -26.08 -8.81 18.12
CA THR A 364 -25.81 -8.65 19.57
C THR A 364 -25.52 -10.01 20.19
N ASP A 365 -25.26 -10.06 21.50
CA ASP A 365 -25.08 -11.32 22.23
C ASP A 365 -26.32 -12.24 22.16
N ASN A 366 -27.48 -11.69 21.82
CA ASN A 366 -28.72 -12.47 21.59
C ASN A 366 -28.92 -12.87 20.12
N GLY A 367 -27.90 -12.67 19.27
CA GLY A 367 -27.97 -12.96 17.83
C GLY A 367 -28.47 -11.80 16.99
N ILE A 368 -28.99 -12.08 15.80
CA ILE A 368 -29.41 -11.10 14.80
C ILE A 368 -30.76 -10.48 15.22
N GLY A 369 -30.78 -9.15 15.40
CA GLY A 369 -32.01 -8.39 15.57
C GLY A 369 -32.72 -8.16 14.23
N GLN A 370 -34.03 -8.41 14.19
CA GLN A 370 -34.83 -8.16 12.96
C GLN A 370 -35.26 -6.69 12.80
N MET A 371 -35.30 -5.94 13.88
CA MET A 371 -35.62 -4.51 13.83
C MET A 371 -34.46 -3.71 13.22
N HIS A 372 -34.79 -2.78 12.33
CA HIS A 372 -33.82 -1.90 11.64
C HIS A 372 -32.94 -2.58 10.58
N SER A 373 -33.30 -3.75 10.08
CA SER A 373 -32.61 -4.37 8.95
C SER A 373 -32.78 -3.50 7.69
N GLN A 374 -31.69 -3.16 7.06
CA GLN A 374 -31.66 -2.29 5.86
C GLN A 374 -30.39 -2.52 5.02
N PRO A 375 -30.35 -2.08 3.74
CA PRO A 375 -29.13 -2.19 2.95
C PRO A 375 -27.94 -1.52 3.62
N SER A 376 -26.80 -2.19 3.65
CA SER A 376 -25.61 -1.79 4.42
C SER A 376 -24.97 -0.49 3.92
N ARG A 377 -24.99 -0.28 2.59
CA ARG A 377 -24.40 0.88 1.89
C ARG A 377 -22.95 1.15 2.28
N THR A 378 -22.24 0.12 2.66
CA THR A 378 -20.89 0.23 3.24
C THR A 378 -19.93 0.95 2.30
N ARG A 379 -19.91 0.56 1.02
CA ARG A 379 -18.99 1.18 0.04
C ARG A 379 -19.39 2.61 -0.29
N THR A 380 -20.69 2.88 -0.48
CA THR A 380 -21.19 4.24 -0.71
C THR A 380 -20.85 5.17 0.45
N VAL A 381 -21.05 4.73 1.69
CA VAL A 381 -20.70 5.51 2.88
C VAL A 381 -19.20 5.74 2.96
N ALA A 382 -18.39 4.70 2.78
CA ALA A 382 -16.94 4.81 2.83
C ALA A 382 -16.37 5.72 1.71
N LEU A 383 -17.00 5.76 0.53
CA LEU A 383 -16.66 6.69 -0.54
C LEU A 383 -16.94 8.15 -0.14
N GLN A 384 -18.07 8.41 0.51
CA GLN A 384 -18.41 9.73 1.03
C GLN A 384 -17.46 10.18 2.15
N ILE A 385 -17.10 9.26 3.05
CA ILE A 385 -16.10 9.51 4.10
C ILE A 385 -14.74 9.84 3.47
N SER A 386 -14.31 9.12 2.44
CA SER A 386 -13.04 9.39 1.76
C SER A 386 -13.01 10.81 1.17
N SER A 387 -14.14 11.26 0.58
CA SER A 387 -14.27 12.62 0.04
C SER A 387 -14.24 13.69 1.15
N LEU A 388 -14.87 13.41 2.29
CA LEU A 388 -14.81 14.29 3.47
C LEU A 388 -13.39 14.36 4.05
N CYS A 389 -12.69 13.24 4.09
CA CYS A 389 -11.29 13.16 4.54
C CYS A 389 -10.33 13.97 3.66
N GLU A 390 -10.58 14.08 2.35
CA GLU A 390 -9.81 14.97 1.46
C GLU A 390 -9.95 16.44 1.86
N ILE A 391 -11.18 16.87 2.18
CA ILE A 391 -11.44 18.24 2.65
C ILE A 391 -10.78 18.49 4.01
N SER A 392 -10.91 17.52 4.94
CA SER A 392 -10.26 17.56 6.26
C SER A 392 -8.75 17.63 6.15
N SER A 393 -8.15 16.86 5.22
CA SER A 393 -6.71 16.91 4.96
C SER A 393 -6.22 18.30 4.59
N ASP A 394 -6.92 18.97 3.67
CA ASP A 394 -6.59 20.32 3.23
C ASP A 394 -6.72 21.34 4.38
N LEU A 395 -7.75 21.17 5.22
CA LEU A 395 -7.96 22.00 6.39
C LEU A 395 -6.79 21.85 7.37
N LEU A 396 -6.44 20.62 7.72
CA LEU A 396 -5.38 20.32 8.69
C LEU A 396 -4.02 20.84 8.20
N ILE A 397 -3.69 20.59 6.93
CA ILE A 397 -2.40 21.00 6.36
C ILE A 397 -2.31 22.53 6.27
N PHE A 398 -3.41 23.22 5.92
CA PHE A 398 -3.35 24.67 5.76
C PHE A 398 -3.34 25.40 7.11
N PHE A 399 -4.25 25.06 8.04
CA PHE A 399 -4.41 25.84 9.27
C PHE A 399 -3.49 25.40 10.41
N TYR A 400 -3.03 24.15 10.43
CA TYR A 400 -2.26 23.59 11.55
C TYR A 400 -0.81 23.25 11.18
N ASN A 401 -0.34 23.65 9.98
CA ASN A 401 1.08 23.51 9.64
C ASN A 401 1.94 24.47 10.49
N PRO A 402 2.94 23.97 11.24
CA PRO A 402 3.82 24.81 12.06
C PRO A 402 4.46 25.97 11.30
N GLN A 403 4.79 25.79 10.03
CA GLN A 403 5.37 26.86 9.20
C GLN A 403 4.40 28.03 8.94
N HIS A 404 3.09 27.76 8.98
CA HIS A 404 2.08 28.82 8.84
C HIS A 404 1.87 29.61 10.13
N LEU A 405 2.14 28.99 11.28
CA LEU A 405 2.10 29.68 12.57
C LEU A 405 3.24 30.71 12.73
N GLU A 406 4.40 30.45 12.11
CA GLU A 406 5.56 31.35 12.13
C GLU A 406 5.48 32.43 11.05
N ARG A 407 4.88 32.14 9.91
CA ARG A 407 4.63 33.10 8.84
C ARG A 407 3.23 33.64 9.03
N SER A 408 3.11 34.93 9.35
CA SER A 408 1.81 35.64 9.33
C SER A 408 1.20 35.51 7.93
N VAL A 409 0.48 34.42 7.69
CA VAL A 409 -0.37 34.28 6.51
C VAL A 409 -1.38 35.41 6.60
N GLY A 410 -1.46 36.24 5.56
CA GLY A 410 -2.33 37.41 5.60
C GLY A 410 -3.78 36.97 5.81
N ARG A 411 -4.48 37.64 6.74
CA ARG A 411 -5.89 37.36 7.10
C ARG A 411 -6.80 37.16 5.88
N ALA A 412 -6.51 37.85 4.78
CA ALA A 412 -7.25 37.69 3.52
C ALA A 412 -7.08 36.31 2.88
N GLN A 413 -5.89 35.71 2.99
CA GLN A 413 -5.59 34.37 2.46
C GLN A 413 -6.24 33.29 3.33
N GLU A 414 -6.24 33.46 4.64
CA GLU A 414 -6.94 32.56 5.57
C GLU A 414 -8.46 32.56 5.29
N LEU A 415 -9.07 33.75 5.17
CA LEU A 415 -10.48 33.91 4.86
C LEU A 415 -10.83 33.28 3.51
N LYS A 416 -9.97 33.46 2.50
CA LYS A 416 -10.15 32.85 1.19
C LYS A 416 -10.15 31.32 1.28
N LYS A 417 -9.16 30.75 2.00
CA LYS A 417 -9.09 29.29 2.18
C LYS A 417 -10.27 28.74 2.97
N LEU A 418 -10.67 29.43 4.02
CA LEU A 418 -11.84 29.05 4.81
C LEU A 418 -13.11 29.04 3.96
N SER A 419 -13.33 30.08 3.13
CA SER A 419 -14.47 30.15 2.20
C SER A 419 -14.44 29.03 1.16
N GLU A 420 -13.26 28.67 0.64
CA GLU A 420 -13.08 27.55 -0.27
C GLU A 420 -13.49 26.22 0.38
N LEU A 421 -12.96 25.95 1.59
CA LEU A 421 -13.29 24.73 2.33
C LEU A 421 -14.76 24.64 2.71
N GLN A 422 -15.36 25.76 3.15
CA GLN A 422 -16.78 25.83 3.41
C GLN A 422 -17.60 25.51 2.17
N THR A 423 -17.25 26.09 1.02
CA THR A 423 -17.93 25.82 -0.26
C THR A 423 -17.85 24.34 -0.63
N ARG A 424 -16.70 23.69 -0.42
CA ARG A 424 -16.51 22.24 -0.68
C ARG A 424 -17.34 21.38 0.26
N LEU A 425 -17.41 21.73 1.55
CA LEU A 425 -18.26 21.03 2.53
C LEU A 425 -19.75 21.17 2.21
N GLU A 426 -20.20 22.37 1.84
CA GLU A 426 -21.58 22.60 1.44
C GLU A 426 -21.95 21.88 0.13
N ALA A 427 -21.02 21.82 -0.82
CA ALA A 427 -21.17 21.04 -2.05
C ALA A 427 -21.29 19.55 -1.73
N TRP A 428 -20.36 18.98 -0.93
CA TRP A 428 -20.40 17.60 -0.48
C TRP A 428 -21.73 17.26 0.20
N ARG A 429 -22.21 18.11 1.12
CA ARG A 429 -23.48 17.91 1.82
C ARG A 429 -24.68 17.92 0.88
N ARG A 430 -24.68 18.82 -0.11
CA ARG A 430 -25.78 18.96 -1.09
C ARG A 430 -25.82 17.80 -2.09
N GLU A 431 -24.63 17.25 -2.42
CA GLU A 431 -24.47 16.15 -3.37
C GLU A 431 -24.63 14.77 -2.69
N LEU A 432 -24.79 14.76 -1.36
CA LEU A 432 -24.97 13.52 -0.61
C LEU A 432 -26.25 12.80 -1.08
N PRO A 433 -26.18 11.49 -1.39
CA PRO A 433 -27.37 10.71 -1.74
C PRO A 433 -28.44 10.80 -0.65
N LYS A 434 -29.71 10.92 -1.06
CA LYS A 434 -30.86 11.05 -0.13
C LYS A 434 -30.94 9.91 0.88
N GLU A 435 -30.51 8.74 0.47
CA GLU A 435 -30.47 7.55 1.31
C GLU A 435 -29.48 7.69 2.49
N LEU A 436 -28.50 8.59 2.37
CA LEU A 436 -27.50 8.87 3.40
C LEU A 436 -27.86 10.11 4.23
N GLU A 437 -29.04 10.66 4.11
CA GLU A 437 -29.50 11.75 4.97
C GLU A 437 -29.71 11.26 6.42
N ALA A 438 -29.37 12.10 7.39
CA ALA A 438 -29.60 11.82 8.80
C ALA A 438 -31.11 11.76 9.10
N LYS A 439 -31.56 10.61 9.59
CA LYS A 439 -32.97 10.38 9.97
C LYS A 439 -33.03 9.36 11.09
N GLU A 440 -34.19 9.30 11.75
CA GLU A 440 -34.45 8.27 12.77
C GLU A 440 -34.37 6.86 12.14
N GLY A 441 -33.72 5.92 12.82
CA GLY A 441 -33.51 4.56 12.33
C GLY A 441 -32.45 4.41 11.25
N GLN A 442 -31.64 5.45 10.99
CA GLN A 442 -30.56 5.39 10.03
C GLN A 442 -29.42 4.48 10.49
N LEU A 443 -28.62 3.97 9.55
CA LEU A 443 -27.44 3.15 9.81
C LEU A 443 -26.42 3.87 10.69
N PRO A 444 -25.76 3.15 11.63
CA PRO A 444 -24.75 3.76 12.50
C PRO A 444 -23.59 4.41 11.74
N ASN A 445 -23.11 3.80 10.66
CA ASN A 445 -22.03 4.34 9.84
C ASN A 445 -22.43 5.65 9.13
N VAL A 446 -23.68 5.76 8.67
CA VAL A 446 -24.22 7.00 8.07
C VAL A 446 -24.28 8.12 9.11
N LEU A 447 -24.77 7.82 10.33
CA LEU A 447 -24.82 8.80 11.40
C LEU A 447 -23.43 9.25 11.84
N LEU A 448 -22.48 8.31 11.96
CA LEU A 448 -21.08 8.63 12.28
C LEU A 448 -20.43 9.50 11.21
N MET A 449 -20.66 9.20 9.92
CA MET A 449 -20.15 10.01 8.81
C MET A 449 -20.62 11.47 8.89
N GLN A 450 -21.84 11.70 9.32
CA GLN A 450 -22.40 13.07 9.41
C GLN A 450 -22.02 13.79 10.71
N TYR A 451 -21.53 13.06 11.70
CA TYR A 451 -21.07 13.62 12.95
C TYR A 451 -19.64 14.17 12.87
N VAL A 452 -18.80 13.61 12.01
CA VAL A 452 -17.42 14.03 11.78
C VAL A 452 -17.36 15.27 10.90
#